data_780e3845519ae86f6904f41f73e5ed45
#
_entry.id   780e3845519ae86f6904f41f73e5ed45
#
_cell.length_a   1.000
_cell.length_b   1.000
_cell.length_c   1.000
_cell.angle_alpha   90.00
_cell.angle_beta   90.00
_cell.angle_gamma   90.00
#
_symmetry.space_group_name_H-M   'P 1'
#
loop_
_entity.id
_entity.type
_entity.pdbx_description
1 polymer ?
#
loop_
_entity_poly.entity_id
_entity_poly.type
_entity_poly.pdbx_seq_one_letter_code
_entity_poly.pdbx_strand_id
1 'polypeptide(L)'
;MDETSSANAAPARVGLRGRFEYKWIVLSVTTIGSLMAAIDSTIVILGLPDMMVKLHAELIEMIWVIMGYILVSTVFLLTFGRVADLFGRVRMYNLGFVVFTIGSFLCGISGNATQLILFRLIQGAGAAMMVVNSVALITEVFPAHERGRALGINAITWSIGGIAGPILGGIILTAADWRWIFFINVPIGIFGALWGYRALKEMSKRSQNEKFDLIGAATFSISLIAILVALTLGIDLSWTSPPIVSLFIVFVVMLVVFFLWERRASNPVLDLSLFANRVYNFSVISAMLQALGLFAVNFLIVFYLQGVRGFDPLAAALMLIPLSLVTSVVAPASGMIADRIGARIPATIGLLIQGVALWWFTRITPTTSMVELGAGLALMGLGGGMFFPANTSAAMNSAPKQRLGIASGTLATLRQAGMVTSFALSLAVAAGSLPRDVMMQLFVGNNVTLGSAPMQAFVVGMHSAFWVSIVLLLFAAAISMVRGKEDRRGQAALEQAPAE
;
A
#
# COMPACT_ATOMS: atom_id res chain seq x y z
N MET A 1 43.64 -25.83 -49.30
CA MET A 1 44.60 -26.13 -48.23
C MET A 1 44.26 -25.25 -47.07
N ASP A 2 43.77 -25.89 -46.09
CA ASP A 2 43.44 -25.47 -44.73
C ASP A 2 42.52 -24.27 -44.49
N GLU A 3 41.26 -24.63 -44.45
CA GLU A 3 40.23 -23.95 -43.71
C GLU A 3 40.44 -24.17 -42.19
N THR A 4 40.69 -23.14 -41.45
CA THR A 4 40.70 -23.18 -39.99
C THR A 4 39.40 -22.54 -39.46
N SER A 5 38.50 -23.42 -39.13
CA SER A 5 37.51 -23.38 -38.03
C SER A 5 37.58 -22.16 -37.12
N SER A 6 36.67 -21.20 -37.31
CA SER A 6 36.32 -20.22 -36.30
C SER A 6 35.45 -20.88 -35.24
N ALA A 7 36.05 -21.28 -34.13
CA ALA A 7 35.36 -21.85 -32.98
C ALA A 7 34.34 -20.85 -32.42
N ASN A 8 33.07 -21.23 -32.52
CA ASN A 8 31.95 -20.67 -31.81
C ASN A 8 32.22 -20.74 -30.28
N ALA A 9 32.67 -19.66 -29.68
CA ALA A 9 32.77 -19.55 -28.23
C ALA A 9 31.35 -19.47 -27.67
N ALA A 10 30.82 -20.59 -27.25
CA ALA A 10 29.61 -20.64 -26.44
C ALA A 10 29.74 -19.76 -25.22
N PRO A 11 28.71 -19.00 -24.83
CA PRO A 11 28.79 -18.15 -23.64
C PRO A 11 29.04 -19.05 -22.42
N ALA A 12 30.07 -18.71 -21.65
CA ALA A 12 30.48 -19.44 -20.46
C ALA A 12 29.25 -19.72 -19.58
N ARG A 13 28.92 -20.98 -19.39
CA ARG A 13 27.91 -21.46 -18.45
C ARG A 13 28.35 -21.04 -17.06
N VAL A 14 27.81 -19.93 -16.55
CA VAL A 14 27.89 -19.58 -15.14
C VAL A 14 27.26 -20.74 -14.37
N GLY A 15 28.08 -21.46 -13.62
CA GLY A 15 27.67 -22.71 -12.96
C GLY A 15 26.44 -22.45 -12.08
N LEU A 16 25.53 -23.40 -12.04
CA LEU A 16 24.27 -23.38 -11.28
C LEU A 16 24.43 -22.94 -9.80
N ARG A 17 25.60 -23.19 -9.18
CA ARG A 17 25.92 -22.75 -7.81
C ARG A 17 25.99 -21.22 -7.67
N GLY A 18 26.66 -20.50 -8.56
CA GLY A 18 26.77 -19.03 -8.46
C GLY A 18 25.44 -18.30 -8.72
N ARG A 19 24.53 -18.92 -9.52
CA ARG A 19 23.18 -18.37 -9.75
C ARG A 19 22.24 -18.61 -8.58
N PHE A 20 22.47 -19.66 -7.81
CA PHE A 20 21.68 -20.01 -6.63
C PHE A 20 21.91 -19.03 -5.47
N GLU A 21 23.16 -18.60 -5.29
CA GLU A 21 23.53 -17.62 -4.26
C GLU A 21 23.01 -16.22 -4.62
N TYR A 22 23.09 -15.80 -5.87
CA TYR A 22 22.71 -14.46 -6.31
C TYR A 22 21.22 -14.15 -6.11
N LYS A 23 20.32 -15.10 -6.36
CA LYS A 23 18.88 -14.88 -6.16
C LYS A 23 18.53 -14.58 -4.70
N TRP A 24 19.21 -15.22 -3.73
CA TRP A 24 18.99 -14.97 -2.31
C TRP A 24 19.55 -13.61 -1.87
N ILE A 25 20.63 -13.16 -2.49
CA ILE A 25 21.17 -11.80 -2.29
C ILE A 25 20.14 -10.78 -2.77
N VAL A 26 19.59 -10.93 -3.97
CA VAL A 26 18.54 -10.04 -4.49
C VAL A 26 17.34 -10.03 -3.55
N LEU A 27 16.88 -11.20 -3.10
CA LEU A 27 15.75 -11.30 -2.16
C LEU A 27 16.07 -10.59 -0.84
N SER A 28 17.28 -10.72 -0.30
CA SER A 28 17.65 -10.05 0.96
C SER A 28 17.61 -8.51 0.82
N VAL A 29 18.16 -7.98 -0.27
CA VAL A 29 18.15 -6.53 -0.52
C VAL A 29 16.72 -6.02 -0.70
N THR A 30 15.91 -6.72 -1.51
CA THR A 30 14.52 -6.33 -1.77
C THR A 30 13.65 -6.44 -0.53
N THR A 31 13.90 -7.41 0.33
CA THR A 31 13.22 -7.59 1.62
C THR A 31 13.53 -6.43 2.58
N ILE A 32 14.79 -5.96 2.65
CA ILE A 32 15.17 -4.81 3.48
C ILE A 32 14.42 -3.55 3.03
N GLY A 33 14.36 -3.26 1.73
CA GLY A 33 13.64 -2.10 1.22
C GLY A 33 12.13 -2.17 1.46
N SER A 34 11.54 -3.36 1.27
CA SER A 34 10.12 -3.59 1.56
C SER A 34 9.80 -3.46 3.05
N LEU A 35 10.68 -3.95 3.94
CA LEU A 35 10.54 -3.83 5.38
C LEU A 35 10.60 -2.37 5.82
N MET A 36 11.58 -1.62 5.31
CA MET A 36 11.74 -0.19 5.61
C MET A 36 10.50 0.60 5.19
N ALA A 37 9.99 0.38 3.98
CA ALA A 37 8.76 1.04 3.50
C ALA A 37 7.52 0.64 4.33
N ALA A 38 7.42 -0.62 4.74
CA ALA A 38 6.31 -1.12 5.55
C ALA A 38 6.33 -0.56 6.98
N ILE A 39 7.48 -0.51 7.62
CA ILE A 39 7.65 0.12 8.94
C ILE A 39 7.28 1.60 8.85
N ASP A 40 7.84 2.32 7.87
CA ASP A 40 7.60 3.76 7.71
C ASP A 40 6.12 4.09 7.50
N SER A 41 5.41 3.28 6.72
CA SER A 41 3.98 3.50 6.45
C SER A 41 3.08 3.34 7.69
N THR A 42 3.51 2.61 8.70
CA THR A 42 2.71 2.29 9.90
C THR A 42 3.15 3.05 11.15
N ILE A 43 4.46 3.30 11.29
CA ILE A 43 5.04 3.97 12.46
C ILE A 43 4.58 5.43 12.59
N VAL A 44 4.40 6.13 11.47
CA VAL A 44 4.05 7.57 11.44
C VAL A 44 2.67 7.83 12.02
N ILE A 45 1.72 6.91 11.86
CA ILE A 45 0.34 7.07 12.36
C ILE A 45 0.31 7.29 13.87
N LEU A 46 1.16 6.57 14.61
CA LEU A 46 1.27 6.69 16.07
C LEU A 46 1.87 8.02 16.54
N GLY A 47 2.75 8.61 15.71
CA GLY A 47 3.42 9.86 16.01
C GLY A 47 2.60 11.12 15.69
N LEU A 48 1.48 11.00 14.97
CA LEU A 48 0.71 12.17 14.52
C LEU A 48 0.26 13.08 15.66
N PRO A 49 -0.28 12.57 16.81
CA PRO A 49 -0.67 13.44 17.92
C PRO A 49 0.51 14.24 18.49
N ASP A 50 1.67 13.61 18.67
CA ASP A 50 2.87 14.30 19.18
C ASP A 50 3.44 15.32 18.18
N MET A 51 3.44 14.99 16.88
CA MET A 51 3.83 15.92 15.81
C MET A 51 2.90 17.12 15.76
N MET A 52 1.58 16.91 15.88
CA MET A 52 0.58 17.97 15.84
C MET A 52 0.81 19.00 16.95
N VAL A 53 1.07 18.54 18.18
CA VAL A 53 1.37 19.41 19.32
C VAL A 53 2.69 20.16 19.12
N LYS A 54 3.77 19.45 18.80
CA LYS A 54 5.12 20.02 18.74
C LYS A 54 5.37 20.91 17.53
N LEU A 55 4.67 20.70 16.42
CA LEU A 55 4.75 21.53 15.23
C LEU A 55 3.67 22.62 15.18
N HIS A 56 2.80 22.70 16.21
CA HIS A 56 1.63 23.59 16.25
C HIS A 56 0.78 23.47 14.96
N ALA A 57 0.61 22.23 14.49
CA ALA A 57 0.02 21.91 13.21
C ALA A 57 -1.48 21.66 13.33
N GLU A 58 -2.20 21.95 12.25
CA GLU A 58 -3.61 21.59 12.12
C GLU A 58 -3.78 20.10 11.78
N LEU A 59 -4.96 19.56 12.11
CA LEU A 59 -5.29 18.17 11.80
C LEU A 59 -5.14 17.86 10.30
N ILE A 60 -5.57 18.77 9.44
CA ILE A 60 -5.50 18.61 8.00
C ILE A 60 -4.05 18.49 7.50
N GLU A 61 -3.11 19.22 8.13
CA GLU A 61 -1.70 19.12 7.80
C GLU A 61 -1.15 17.75 8.20
N MET A 62 -1.54 17.22 9.36
CA MET A 62 -1.13 15.89 9.82
C MET A 62 -1.66 14.79 8.93
N ILE A 63 -2.85 14.94 8.40
CA ILE A 63 -3.41 14.03 7.40
C ILE A 63 -2.58 14.06 6.12
N TRP A 64 -2.16 15.25 5.67
CA TRP A 64 -1.30 15.39 4.49
C TRP A 64 0.10 14.79 4.70
N VAL A 65 0.60 14.68 5.93
CA VAL A 65 1.84 13.94 6.22
C VAL A 65 1.73 12.47 5.81
N ILE A 66 0.57 11.84 6.01
CA ILE A 66 0.33 10.45 5.56
C ILE A 66 -0.07 10.43 4.09
N MET A 67 -1.08 11.22 3.73
CA MET A 67 -1.66 11.20 2.38
C MET A 67 -0.65 11.60 1.31
N GLY A 68 0.18 12.60 1.58
CA GLY A 68 1.20 13.05 0.65
C GLY A 68 2.19 11.95 0.27
N TYR A 69 2.66 11.20 1.25
CA TYR A 69 3.53 10.05 1.03
C TYR A 69 2.87 8.97 0.17
N ILE A 70 1.65 8.55 0.53
CA ILE A 70 0.94 7.50 -0.20
C ILE A 70 0.52 8.00 -1.58
N LEU A 71 0.07 9.24 -1.72
CA LEU A 71 -0.28 9.88 -2.99
C LEU A 71 0.88 9.85 -3.96
N VAL A 72 2.03 10.40 -3.56
CA VAL A 72 3.22 10.44 -4.42
C VAL A 72 3.71 9.04 -4.73
N SER A 73 3.70 8.13 -3.76
CA SER A 73 4.08 6.74 -4.03
C SER A 73 3.14 6.10 -5.05
N THR A 74 1.83 6.35 -4.98
CA THR A 74 0.84 5.82 -5.94
C THR A 74 1.03 6.37 -7.35
N VAL A 75 1.14 7.70 -7.45
CA VAL A 75 1.31 8.43 -8.72
C VAL A 75 2.57 7.97 -9.45
N PHE A 76 3.67 7.82 -8.72
CA PHE A 76 4.95 7.47 -9.32
C PHE A 76 5.21 5.96 -9.46
N LEU A 77 4.37 5.10 -8.89
CA LEU A 77 4.56 3.65 -8.96
C LEU A 77 4.61 3.15 -10.41
N LEU A 78 3.64 3.56 -11.23
CA LEU A 78 3.60 3.20 -12.64
C LEU A 78 4.72 3.89 -13.44
N THR A 79 4.96 5.16 -13.16
CA THR A 79 6.01 5.95 -13.81
C THR A 79 7.39 5.34 -13.58
N PHE A 80 7.76 5.06 -12.33
CA PHE A 80 9.08 4.52 -12.02
C PHE A 80 9.26 3.06 -12.42
N GLY A 81 8.17 2.29 -12.57
CA GLY A 81 8.24 0.98 -13.19
C GLY A 81 8.73 1.04 -14.63
N ARG A 82 8.17 1.95 -15.42
CA ARG A 82 8.57 2.18 -16.81
C ARG A 82 9.95 2.82 -16.93
N VAL A 83 10.24 3.81 -16.10
CA VAL A 83 11.57 4.45 -16.06
C VAL A 83 12.66 3.42 -15.74
N ALA A 84 12.36 2.46 -14.88
CA ALA A 84 13.27 1.37 -14.53
C ALA A 84 13.57 0.43 -15.72
N ASP A 85 12.61 0.18 -16.58
CA ASP A 85 12.81 -0.63 -17.80
C ASP A 85 13.74 0.10 -18.79
N LEU A 86 13.74 1.44 -18.81
CA LEU A 86 14.59 2.27 -19.68
C LEU A 86 16.01 2.50 -19.12
N PHE A 87 16.11 2.78 -17.82
CA PHE A 87 17.38 3.19 -17.17
C PHE A 87 18.05 2.09 -16.38
N GLY A 88 17.37 0.97 -16.13
CA GLY A 88 17.86 -0.16 -15.36
C GLY A 88 17.14 -0.29 -14.01
N ARG A 89 16.65 -1.48 -13.70
CA ARG A 89 15.87 -1.78 -12.50
C ARG A 89 16.69 -1.69 -11.22
N VAL A 90 17.93 -2.17 -11.25
CA VAL A 90 18.86 -2.10 -10.11
C VAL A 90 19.23 -0.66 -9.80
N ARG A 91 19.49 0.16 -10.83
CA ARG A 91 19.80 1.57 -10.65
C ARG A 91 18.64 2.32 -10.02
N MET A 92 17.43 2.11 -10.53
CA MET A 92 16.22 2.75 -9.99
C MET A 92 15.93 2.29 -8.56
N TYR A 93 16.12 1.01 -8.26
CA TYR A 93 15.95 0.47 -6.92
C TYR A 93 16.92 1.11 -5.91
N ASN A 94 18.20 1.18 -6.25
CA ASN A 94 19.24 1.82 -5.41
C ASN A 94 19.02 3.32 -5.25
N LEU A 95 18.63 4.02 -6.33
CA LEU A 95 18.23 5.43 -6.24
C LEU A 95 17.03 5.62 -5.30
N GLY A 96 16.09 4.68 -5.30
CA GLY A 96 14.96 4.65 -4.38
C GLY A 96 15.40 4.63 -2.91
N PHE A 97 16.39 3.80 -2.54
CA PHE A 97 16.98 3.82 -1.19
C PHE A 97 17.55 5.19 -0.84
N VAL A 98 18.33 5.78 -1.76
CA VAL A 98 18.97 7.09 -1.54
C VAL A 98 17.89 8.18 -1.34
N VAL A 99 16.92 8.26 -2.25
CA VAL A 99 15.83 9.26 -2.18
C VAL A 99 15.00 9.08 -0.92
N PHE A 100 14.62 7.84 -0.59
CA PHE A 100 13.86 7.53 0.63
C PHE A 100 14.64 7.93 1.89
N THR A 101 15.94 7.59 1.96
CA THR A 101 16.79 7.89 3.12
C THR A 101 16.96 9.38 3.32
N ILE A 102 17.21 10.13 2.23
CA ILE A 102 17.31 11.59 2.26
C ILE A 102 15.95 12.17 2.69
N GLY A 103 14.84 11.72 2.10
CA GLY A 103 13.50 12.16 2.49
C GLY A 103 13.22 11.89 3.96
N SER A 104 13.59 10.72 4.48
CA SER A 104 13.41 10.37 5.89
C SER A 104 14.26 11.26 6.82
N PHE A 105 15.52 11.49 6.47
CA PHE A 105 16.39 12.41 7.21
C PHE A 105 15.79 13.83 7.26
N LEU A 106 15.33 14.35 6.12
CA LEU A 106 14.69 15.67 6.02
C LEU A 106 13.41 15.73 6.87
N CYS A 107 12.58 14.67 6.87
CA CYS A 107 11.42 14.60 7.76
C CYS A 107 11.83 14.74 9.24
N GLY A 108 12.90 14.08 9.66
CA GLY A 108 13.40 14.15 11.04
C GLY A 108 13.89 15.52 11.46
N ILE A 109 14.36 16.35 10.53
CA ILE A 109 14.84 17.72 10.84
C ILE A 109 13.80 18.80 10.54
N SER A 110 12.57 18.46 10.15
CA SER A 110 11.52 19.42 9.82
C SER A 110 11.15 20.31 11.01
N GLY A 111 11.03 21.61 10.77
CA GLY A 111 10.68 22.61 11.76
C GLY A 111 9.20 22.99 11.81
N ASN A 112 8.42 22.62 10.78
CA ASN A 112 6.99 22.87 10.68
C ASN A 112 6.28 21.81 9.83
N ALA A 113 4.95 21.79 9.86
CA ALA A 113 4.12 20.82 9.18
C ALA A 113 4.30 20.84 7.65
N THR A 114 4.39 22.02 7.05
CA THR A 114 4.56 22.17 5.60
C THR A 114 5.88 21.55 5.13
N GLN A 115 6.99 21.79 5.85
CA GLN A 115 8.27 21.14 5.54
C GLN A 115 8.15 19.62 5.66
N LEU A 116 7.52 19.13 6.72
CA LEU A 116 7.32 17.71 6.93
C LEU A 116 6.52 17.09 5.77
N ILE A 117 5.45 17.72 5.33
CA ILE A 117 4.66 17.28 4.17
C ILE A 117 5.52 17.22 2.91
N LEU A 118 6.26 18.31 2.58
CA LEU A 118 7.11 18.34 1.40
C LEU A 118 8.18 17.25 1.42
N PHE A 119 8.79 17.00 2.57
CA PHE A 119 9.79 15.96 2.70
C PHE A 119 9.18 14.54 2.64
N ARG A 120 7.94 14.37 3.08
CA ARG A 120 7.15 13.14 2.88
C ARG A 120 6.85 12.86 1.41
N LEU A 121 6.65 13.90 0.57
CA LEU A 121 6.50 13.71 -0.87
C LEU A 121 7.80 13.12 -1.48
N ILE A 122 8.98 13.64 -1.07
CA ILE A 122 10.28 13.12 -1.51
C ILE A 122 10.45 11.66 -1.06
N GLN A 123 10.16 11.37 0.19
CA GLN A 123 10.26 10.03 0.76
C GLN A 123 9.31 9.04 0.04
N GLY A 124 8.09 9.47 -0.27
CA GLY A 124 7.11 8.69 -1.05
C GLY A 124 7.58 8.34 -2.46
N ALA A 125 8.26 9.27 -3.13
CA ALA A 125 8.89 8.99 -4.43
C ALA A 125 9.97 7.90 -4.32
N GLY A 126 10.83 7.95 -3.29
CA GLY A 126 11.80 6.90 -3.00
C GLY A 126 11.15 5.54 -2.73
N ALA A 127 10.06 5.52 -1.96
CA ALA A 127 9.29 4.31 -1.70
C ALA A 127 8.72 3.70 -2.99
N ALA A 128 8.15 4.50 -3.88
CA ALA A 128 7.65 4.03 -5.17
C ALA A 128 8.74 3.36 -6.00
N MET A 129 9.92 3.98 -6.08
CA MET A 129 11.08 3.41 -6.79
C MET A 129 11.46 2.03 -6.22
N MET A 130 11.48 1.87 -4.89
CA MET A 130 11.84 0.60 -4.26
C MET A 130 10.75 -0.46 -4.45
N VAL A 131 9.50 -0.13 -4.18
CA VAL A 131 8.39 -1.10 -4.17
C VAL A 131 8.15 -1.71 -5.56
N VAL A 132 8.09 -0.88 -6.61
CA VAL A 132 7.83 -1.38 -7.96
C VAL A 132 8.98 -2.24 -8.48
N ASN A 133 10.23 -1.84 -8.21
CA ASN A 133 11.39 -2.57 -8.68
C ASN A 133 11.71 -3.81 -7.84
N SER A 134 11.28 -3.88 -6.57
CA SER A 134 11.45 -5.07 -5.72
C SER A 134 10.84 -6.32 -6.37
N VAL A 135 9.56 -6.22 -6.78
CA VAL A 135 8.84 -7.32 -7.44
C VAL A 135 9.49 -7.69 -8.78
N ALA A 136 9.90 -6.68 -9.57
CA ALA A 136 10.53 -6.89 -10.86
C ALA A 136 11.88 -7.61 -10.72
N LEU A 137 12.74 -7.19 -9.79
CA LEU A 137 14.05 -7.80 -9.53
C LEU A 137 13.92 -9.25 -9.04
N ILE A 138 12.98 -9.53 -8.14
CA ILE A 138 12.71 -10.91 -7.68
C ILE A 138 12.27 -11.78 -8.86
N THR A 139 11.36 -11.27 -9.69
CA THR A 139 10.82 -12.03 -10.82
C THR A 139 11.87 -12.32 -11.90
N GLU A 140 12.86 -11.45 -12.05
CA GLU A 140 13.96 -11.58 -13.02
C GLU A 140 14.95 -12.68 -12.63
N VAL A 141 15.28 -12.80 -11.34
CA VAL A 141 16.33 -13.71 -10.86
C VAL A 141 15.82 -15.10 -10.45
N PHE A 142 14.56 -15.19 -10.01
CA PHE A 142 13.99 -16.47 -9.57
C PHE A 142 13.35 -17.22 -10.75
N PRO A 143 13.62 -18.54 -10.89
CA PRO A 143 12.96 -19.39 -11.88
C PRO A 143 11.45 -19.45 -11.58
N ALA A 144 10.63 -19.70 -12.61
CA ALA A 144 9.18 -19.62 -12.53
C ALA A 144 8.56 -20.42 -11.36
N HIS A 145 9.09 -21.63 -11.11
CA HIS A 145 8.60 -22.52 -10.04
C HIS A 145 8.96 -22.07 -8.62
N GLU A 146 9.86 -21.09 -8.44
CA GLU A 146 10.25 -20.55 -7.13
C GLU A 146 9.79 -19.11 -6.89
N ARG A 147 9.27 -18.43 -7.94
CA ARG A 147 8.82 -17.03 -7.84
C ARG A 147 7.77 -16.83 -6.78
N GLY A 148 6.80 -17.72 -6.69
CA GLY A 148 5.74 -17.66 -5.68
C GLY A 148 6.30 -17.67 -4.25
N ARG A 149 7.29 -18.52 -3.97
CA ARG A 149 7.98 -18.57 -2.67
C ARG A 149 8.75 -17.27 -2.38
N ALA A 150 9.48 -16.75 -3.35
CA ALA A 150 10.27 -15.54 -3.18
C ALA A 150 9.38 -14.30 -2.98
N LEU A 151 8.33 -14.13 -3.78
CA LEU A 151 7.33 -13.09 -3.62
C LEU A 151 6.55 -13.23 -2.31
N GLY A 152 6.28 -14.48 -1.87
CA GLY A 152 5.68 -14.77 -0.57
C GLY A 152 6.54 -14.30 0.60
N ILE A 153 7.86 -14.53 0.56
CA ILE A 153 8.80 -14.01 1.56
C ILE A 153 8.79 -12.47 1.57
N ASN A 154 8.79 -11.84 0.40
CA ASN A 154 8.69 -10.39 0.30
C ASN A 154 7.34 -9.86 0.85
N ALA A 155 6.24 -10.58 0.63
CA ALA A 155 4.93 -10.22 1.17
C ALA A 155 4.86 -10.36 2.70
N ILE A 156 5.51 -11.39 3.30
CA ILE A 156 5.61 -11.56 4.75
C ILE A 156 6.29 -10.34 5.39
N THR A 157 7.22 -9.70 4.68
CA THR A 157 7.92 -8.51 5.16
C THR A 157 6.97 -7.33 5.44
N TRP A 158 5.92 -7.19 4.65
CA TRP A 158 4.86 -6.21 4.89
C TRP A 158 4.08 -6.50 6.16
N SER A 159 3.81 -7.78 6.44
CA SER A 159 3.15 -8.19 7.69
C SER A 159 4.05 -7.95 8.91
N ILE A 160 5.35 -8.27 8.79
CA ILE A 160 6.34 -7.97 9.84
C ILE A 160 6.44 -6.47 10.07
N GLY A 161 6.51 -5.65 9.01
CA GLY A 161 6.52 -4.19 9.12
C GLY A 161 5.25 -3.64 9.75
N GLY A 162 4.09 -4.23 9.45
CA GLY A 162 2.82 -3.89 10.07
C GLY A 162 2.75 -4.16 11.58
N ILE A 163 3.52 -5.12 12.08
CA ILE A 163 3.69 -5.40 13.53
C ILE A 163 4.80 -4.54 14.11
N ALA A 164 5.96 -4.55 13.47
CA ALA A 164 7.17 -3.90 13.98
C ALA A 164 7.03 -2.36 13.99
N GLY A 165 6.36 -1.77 13.00
CA GLY A 165 6.18 -0.33 12.90
C GLY A 165 5.49 0.26 14.12
N PRO A 166 4.27 -0.16 14.48
CA PRO A 166 3.60 0.29 15.70
C PRO A 166 4.42 0.05 16.97
N ILE A 167 5.05 -1.13 17.13
CA ILE A 167 5.84 -1.43 18.34
C ILE A 167 7.07 -0.51 18.43
N LEU A 168 7.83 -0.37 17.35
CA LEU A 168 8.99 0.53 17.30
C LEU A 168 8.56 1.97 17.50
N GLY A 169 7.46 2.38 16.87
CA GLY A 169 6.87 3.71 17.04
C GLY A 169 6.49 3.97 18.49
N GLY A 170 5.79 3.05 19.14
CA GLY A 170 5.42 3.15 20.53
C GLY A 170 6.64 3.29 21.46
N ILE A 171 7.68 2.45 21.27
CA ILE A 171 8.92 2.51 22.05
C ILE A 171 9.64 3.85 21.83
N ILE A 172 9.77 4.29 20.59
CA ILE A 172 10.46 5.54 20.23
C ILE A 172 9.72 6.74 20.82
N LEU A 173 8.40 6.81 20.68
CA LEU A 173 7.59 7.94 21.13
C LEU A 173 7.51 8.05 22.66
N THR A 174 7.66 6.95 23.38
CA THR A 174 7.74 6.97 24.86
C THR A 174 9.12 7.31 25.38
N ALA A 175 10.18 6.97 24.64
CA ALA A 175 11.56 7.13 25.08
C ALA A 175 12.27 8.37 24.49
N ALA A 176 11.77 8.90 23.35
CA ALA A 176 12.43 9.94 22.57
C ALA A 176 11.43 10.87 21.85
N ASP A 177 11.95 11.82 21.09
CA ASP A 177 11.16 12.72 20.25
C ASP A 177 10.61 12.01 19.00
N TRP A 178 9.44 12.42 18.48
CA TRP A 178 8.83 11.88 17.27
C TRP A 178 9.76 11.88 16.04
N ARG A 179 10.74 12.76 16.00
CA ARG A 179 11.73 12.82 14.91
C ARG A 179 12.48 11.52 14.70
N TRP A 180 12.66 10.75 15.78
CA TRP A 180 13.36 9.47 15.73
C TRP A 180 12.61 8.39 14.95
N ILE A 181 11.28 8.50 14.77
CA ILE A 181 10.54 7.58 13.90
C ILE A 181 10.99 7.69 12.43
N PHE A 182 11.55 8.84 12.04
CA PHE A 182 12.14 9.04 10.72
C PHE A 182 13.63 8.71 10.72
N PHE A 183 14.37 9.11 11.75
CA PHE A 183 15.81 8.84 11.82
C PHE A 183 16.14 7.35 11.89
N ILE A 184 15.26 6.48 12.39
CA ILE A 184 15.47 5.01 12.39
C ILE A 184 15.63 4.45 10.97
N ASN A 185 15.01 5.06 9.97
CA ASN A 185 15.12 4.65 8.58
C ASN A 185 16.49 5.00 7.97
N VAL A 186 17.20 6.01 8.52
CA VAL A 186 18.44 6.50 7.93
C VAL A 186 19.55 5.44 7.95
N PRO A 187 19.90 4.80 9.09
CA PRO A 187 20.90 3.75 9.10
C PRO A 187 20.49 2.54 8.25
N ILE A 188 19.21 2.16 8.26
CA ILE A 188 18.67 1.04 7.47
C ILE A 188 18.80 1.37 5.98
N GLY A 189 18.43 2.58 5.58
CA GLY A 189 18.48 3.04 4.20
C GLY A 189 19.91 3.17 3.66
N ILE A 190 20.86 3.69 4.46
CA ILE A 190 22.30 3.73 4.11
C ILE A 190 22.82 2.30 3.92
N PHE A 191 22.53 1.40 4.86
CA PHE A 191 22.94 0.00 4.75
C PHE A 191 22.32 -0.65 3.50
N GLY A 192 21.02 -0.47 3.26
CA GLY A 192 20.31 -1.02 2.10
C GLY A 192 20.87 -0.48 0.77
N ALA A 193 21.16 0.83 0.69
CA ALA A 193 21.76 1.44 -0.49
C ALA A 193 23.18 0.89 -0.76
N LEU A 194 24.03 0.81 0.27
CA LEU A 194 25.39 0.28 0.13
C LEU A 194 25.38 -1.22 -0.21
N TRP A 195 24.52 -1.99 0.42
CA TRP A 195 24.35 -3.40 0.13
C TRP A 195 23.84 -3.62 -1.28
N GLY A 196 22.78 -2.90 -1.69
CA GLY A 196 22.23 -2.96 -3.04
C GLY A 196 23.25 -2.54 -4.11
N TYR A 197 24.00 -1.47 -3.88
CA TYR A 197 25.01 -1.00 -4.83
C TYR A 197 26.15 -2.01 -5.03
N ARG A 198 26.57 -2.71 -3.97
CA ARG A 198 27.65 -3.71 -4.04
C ARG A 198 27.19 -5.08 -4.51
N ALA A 199 25.98 -5.47 -4.16
CA ALA A 199 25.52 -6.84 -4.33
C ALA A 199 24.64 -7.05 -5.57
N LEU A 200 23.87 -6.04 -5.99
CA LEU A 200 23.00 -6.14 -7.15
C LEU A 200 23.73 -5.87 -8.46
N LYS A 201 23.45 -6.68 -9.47
CA LYS A 201 23.98 -6.53 -10.82
C LYS A 201 22.83 -6.24 -11.79
N GLU A 202 22.99 -5.22 -12.63
CA GLU A 202 22.01 -4.93 -13.68
C GLU A 202 21.97 -6.09 -14.69
N MET A 203 20.85 -6.78 -14.75
CA MET A 203 20.67 -7.92 -15.65
C MET A 203 19.69 -7.58 -16.80
N SER A 204 18.86 -6.57 -16.64
CA SER A 204 17.89 -6.19 -17.64
C SER A 204 18.59 -5.54 -18.84
N LYS A 205 18.32 -6.09 -20.03
CA LYS A 205 18.70 -5.42 -21.29
C LYS A 205 17.77 -4.21 -21.45
N ARG A 206 18.36 -3.02 -21.63
CA ARG A 206 17.60 -1.81 -21.96
C ARG A 206 16.64 -2.08 -23.11
N SER A 207 15.37 -1.85 -22.89
CA SER A 207 14.39 -1.85 -23.99
C SER A 207 14.58 -0.58 -24.81
N GLN A 208 15.21 -0.69 -25.99
CA GLN A 208 15.57 0.46 -26.82
C GLN A 208 14.36 1.08 -27.55
N ASN A 209 13.20 0.42 -27.60
CA ASN A 209 12.05 0.81 -28.44
C ASN A 209 10.78 1.14 -27.66
N GLU A 210 10.76 1.06 -26.34
CA GLU A 210 9.57 1.39 -25.56
C GLU A 210 9.55 2.88 -25.19
N LYS A 211 8.50 3.59 -25.61
CA LYS A 211 8.27 4.99 -25.22
C LYS A 211 7.43 5.02 -23.94
N PHE A 212 7.79 5.93 -23.03
CA PHE A 212 7.02 6.17 -21.83
C PHE A 212 5.74 6.95 -22.15
N ASP A 213 4.60 6.48 -21.63
CA ASP A 213 3.32 7.18 -21.75
C ASP A 213 3.20 8.31 -20.70
N LEU A 214 3.80 9.45 -21.03
CA LEU A 214 3.75 10.64 -20.15
C LEU A 214 2.33 11.19 -20.00
N ILE A 215 1.49 11.11 -21.05
CA ILE A 215 0.14 11.66 -21.05
C ILE A 215 -0.78 10.81 -20.18
N GLY A 216 -0.73 9.46 -20.29
CA GLY A 216 -1.46 8.56 -19.42
C GLY A 216 -1.06 8.74 -17.95
N ALA A 217 0.24 8.79 -17.66
CA ALA A 217 0.75 9.00 -16.31
C ALA A 217 0.32 10.37 -15.74
N ALA A 218 0.40 11.45 -16.52
CA ALA A 218 0.02 12.79 -16.08
C ALA A 218 -1.48 12.92 -15.83
N THR A 219 -2.33 12.43 -16.74
CA THR A 219 -3.79 12.50 -16.60
C THR A 219 -4.30 11.69 -15.42
N PHE A 220 -3.77 10.50 -15.18
CA PHE A 220 -4.05 9.70 -14.00
C PHE A 220 -3.64 10.42 -12.72
N SER A 221 -2.44 10.98 -12.69
CA SER A 221 -1.88 11.70 -11.54
C SER A 221 -2.73 12.92 -11.18
N ILE A 222 -3.05 13.75 -12.16
CA ILE A 222 -3.88 14.97 -11.97
C ILE A 222 -5.28 14.56 -11.47
N SER A 223 -5.88 13.52 -12.04
CA SER A 223 -7.17 13.00 -11.59
C SER A 223 -7.13 12.60 -10.11
N LEU A 224 -6.12 11.80 -9.70
CA LEU A 224 -5.98 11.33 -8.32
C LEU A 224 -5.71 12.49 -7.34
N ILE A 225 -4.85 13.44 -7.72
CA ILE A 225 -4.59 14.64 -6.91
C ILE A 225 -5.87 15.47 -6.75
N ALA A 226 -6.60 15.70 -7.83
CA ALA A 226 -7.80 16.53 -7.82
C ALA A 226 -8.88 15.97 -6.87
N ILE A 227 -9.16 14.66 -6.93
CA ILE A 227 -10.14 14.04 -6.03
C ILE A 227 -9.69 14.12 -4.57
N LEU A 228 -8.41 13.91 -4.29
CA LEU A 228 -7.89 13.93 -2.92
C LEU A 228 -7.92 15.33 -2.32
N VAL A 229 -7.51 16.34 -3.09
CA VAL A 229 -7.58 17.74 -2.66
C VAL A 229 -9.05 18.14 -2.46
N ALA A 230 -9.96 17.78 -3.37
CA ALA A 230 -11.38 18.05 -3.22
C ALA A 230 -11.96 17.44 -1.93
N LEU A 231 -11.68 16.17 -1.67
CA LEU A 231 -12.17 15.48 -0.48
C LEU A 231 -11.57 16.04 0.83
N THR A 232 -10.33 16.50 0.79
CA THR A 232 -9.65 17.05 1.97
C THR A 232 -10.09 18.47 2.28
N LEU A 233 -10.09 19.35 1.27
CA LEU A 233 -10.46 20.77 1.44
C LEU A 233 -11.97 21.01 1.45
N GLY A 234 -12.77 20.06 0.97
CA GLY A 234 -14.24 20.17 0.93
C GLY A 234 -14.87 20.34 2.31
N ILE A 235 -14.20 19.82 3.36
CA ILE A 235 -14.61 20.00 4.75
C ILE A 235 -14.48 21.45 5.18
N ASP A 236 -13.42 22.13 4.71
CA ASP A 236 -13.08 23.49 5.10
C ASP A 236 -13.81 24.54 4.26
N LEU A 237 -13.84 24.33 2.95
CA LEU A 237 -14.33 25.30 1.98
C LEU A 237 -15.81 25.12 1.59
N SER A 238 -16.49 24.10 2.15
CA SER A 238 -17.80 23.62 1.70
C SER A 238 -17.77 22.83 0.38
N TRP A 239 -18.55 21.75 0.35
CA TRP A 239 -18.65 20.83 -0.80
C TRP A 239 -19.20 21.50 -2.07
N THR A 240 -19.98 22.57 -1.92
CA THR A 240 -20.61 23.33 -3.01
C THR A 240 -19.81 24.56 -3.43
N SER A 241 -18.66 24.83 -2.81
CA SER A 241 -17.83 25.97 -3.17
C SER A 241 -17.22 25.80 -4.58
N PRO A 242 -17.10 26.89 -5.36
CA PRO A 242 -16.56 26.82 -6.73
C PRO A 242 -15.21 26.12 -6.84
N PRO A 243 -14.23 26.33 -5.92
CA PRO A 243 -12.96 25.61 -5.97
C PRO A 243 -13.14 24.07 -5.84
N ILE A 244 -14.00 23.61 -4.93
CA ILE A 244 -14.22 22.17 -4.71
C ILE A 244 -14.94 21.55 -5.89
N VAL A 245 -15.98 22.21 -6.39
CA VAL A 245 -16.70 21.75 -7.60
C VAL A 245 -15.76 21.70 -8.80
N SER A 246 -14.87 22.68 -8.97
CA SER A 246 -13.88 22.67 -10.06
C SER A 246 -12.92 21.49 -9.96
N LEU A 247 -12.48 21.12 -8.75
CA LEU A 247 -11.64 19.95 -8.52
C LEU A 247 -12.36 18.63 -8.86
N PHE A 248 -13.65 18.49 -8.52
CA PHE A 248 -14.44 17.34 -8.95
C PHE A 248 -14.58 17.27 -10.46
N ILE A 249 -14.78 18.40 -11.12
CA ILE A 249 -14.83 18.48 -12.60
C ILE A 249 -13.47 18.05 -13.18
N VAL A 250 -12.36 18.58 -12.66
CA VAL A 250 -11.00 18.22 -13.08
C VAL A 250 -10.77 16.71 -12.88
N PHE A 251 -11.17 16.14 -11.75
CA PHE A 251 -11.09 14.72 -11.50
C PHE A 251 -11.80 13.91 -12.59
N VAL A 252 -13.07 14.20 -12.85
CA VAL A 252 -13.87 13.46 -13.84
C VAL A 252 -13.30 13.64 -15.25
N VAL A 253 -12.99 14.88 -15.64
CA VAL A 253 -12.44 15.17 -16.97
C VAL A 253 -11.10 14.46 -17.18
N MET A 254 -10.17 14.56 -16.24
CA MET A 254 -8.86 13.92 -16.36
C MET A 254 -8.95 12.39 -16.33
N LEU A 255 -9.89 11.84 -15.58
CA LEU A 255 -10.14 10.38 -15.56
C LEU A 255 -10.71 9.92 -16.91
N VAL A 256 -11.63 10.67 -17.51
CA VAL A 256 -12.17 10.36 -18.84
C VAL A 256 -11.07 10.49 -19.91
N VAL A 257 -10.27 11.57 -19.87
CA VAL A 257 -9.14 11.76 -20.78
C VAL A 257 -8.14 10.61 -20.64
N PHE A 258 -7.83 10.19 -19.42
CA PHE A 258 -6.98 9.05 -19.14
C PHE A 258 -7.49 7.78 -19.85
N PHE A 259 -8.74 7.39 -19.64
CA PHE A 259 -9.30 6.18 -20.27
C PHE A 259 -9.38 6.26 -21.79
N LEU A 260 -9.68 7.44 -22.35
CA LEU A 260 -9.71 7.65 -23.79
C LEU A 260 -8.31 7.59 -24.41
N TRP A 261 -7.31 8.11 -23.70
CA TRP A 261 -5.91 8.04 -24.11
C TRP A 261 -5.36 6.61 -24.06
N GLU A 262 -5.56 5.92 -22.94
CA GLU A 262 -5.11 4.54 -22.73
C GLU A 262 -5.62 3.56 -23.80
N ARG A 263 -6.82 3.80 -24.34
CA ARG A 263 -7.36 3.02 -25.48
C ARG A 263 -6.58 3.22 -26.78
N ARG A 264 -5.83 4.30 -26.91
CA ARG A 264 -5.10 4.67 -28.14
C ARG A 264 -3.59 4.58 -27.98
N ALA A 265 -3.09 4.58 -26.76
CA ALA A 265 -1.67 4.52 -26.48
C ALA A 265 -1.05 3.20 -26.96
N SER A 266 0.09 3.28 -27.66
CA SER A 266 0.82 2.09 -28.12
C SER A 266 1.47 1.32 -26.97
N ASN A 267 1.85 2.03 -25.89
CA ASN A 267 2.44 1.48 -24.67
C ASN A 267 1.70 2.02 -23.45
N PRO A 268 0.45 1.59 -23.19
CA PRO A 268 -0.38 2.15 -22.16
C PRO A 268 0.20 1.91 -20.76
N VAL A 269 0.00 2.86 -19.86
CA VAL A 269 0.33 2.72 -18.43
C VAL A 269 -0.56 1.68 -17.78
N LEU A 270 -1.84 1.66 -18.17
CA LEU A 270 -2.86 0.73 -17.74
C LEU A 270 -3.33 -0.12 -18.92
N ASP A 271 -2.94 -1.38 -19.00
CA ASP A 271 -3.40 -2.25 -20.07
C ASP A 271 -4.88 -2.63 -19.89
N LEU A 272 -5.75 -1.89 -20.59
CA LEU A 272 -7.19 -2.10 -20.51
C LEU A 272 -7.63 -3.48 -21.01
N SER A 273 -6.80 -4.17 -21.82
CA SER A 273 -7.12 -5.52 -22.30
C SER A 273 -7.17 -6.54 -21.16
N LEU A 274 -6.44 -6.33 -20.05
CA LEU A 274 -6.49 -7.17 -18.86
C LEU A 274 -7.87 -7.18 -18.21
N PHE A 275 -8.60 -6.06 -18.29
CA PHE A 275 -9.94 -5.93 -17.73
C PHE A 275 -11.02 -6.67 -18.54
N ALA A 276 -10.71 -7.12 -19.75
CA ALA A 276 -11.59 -8.03 -20.49
C ALA A 276 -11.71 -9.40 -19.79
N ASN A 277 -10.68 -9.82 -19.04
CA ASN A 277 -10.77 -11.00 -18.21
C ASN A 277 -11.60 -10.68 -16.95
N ARG A 278 -12.74 -11.33 -16.82
CA ARG A 278 -13.70 -11.10 -15.73
C ARG A 278 -13.08 -11.36 -14.35
N VAL A 279 -12.26 -12.40 -14.20
CA VAL A 279 -11.62 -12.75 -12.93
C VAL A 279 -10.63 -11.66 -12.52
N TYR A 280 -9.80 -11.21 -13.44
CA TYR A 280 -8.85 -10.13 -13.23
C TYR A 280 -9.55 -8.82 -12.82
N ASN A 281 -10.51 -8.39 -13.66
CA ASN A 281 -11.27 -7.14 -13.45
C ASN A 281 -11.91 -7.08 -12.06
N PHE A 282 -12.66 -8.12 -11.72
CA PHE A 282 -13.36 -8.15 -10.43
C PHE A 282 -12.41 -8.32 -9.23
N SER A 283 -11.27 -8.99 -9.41
CA SER A 283 -10.24 -9.06 -8.37
C SER A 283 -9.61 -7.70 -8.10
N VAL A 284 -9.30 -6.94 -9.15
CA VAL A 284 -8.72 -5.60 -9.03
C VAL A 284 -9.71 -4.62 -8.38
N ILE A 285 -10.96 -4.62 -8.83
CA ILE A 285 -12.02 -3.76 -8.24
C ILE A 285 -12.27 -4.13 -6.77
N SER A 286 -12.35 -5.43 -6.44
CA SER A 286 -12.51 -5.87 -5.05
C SER A 286 -11.35 -5.43 -4.16
N ALA A 287 -10.10 -5.48 -4.66
CA ALA A 287 -8.93 -5.01 -3.93
C ALA A 287 -8.96 -3.49 -3.69
N MET A 288 -9.37 -2.72 -4.70
CA MET A 288 -9.53 -1.26 -4.59
C MET A 288 -10.62 -0.89 -3.55
N LEU A 289 -11.79 -1.53 -3.64
CA LEU A 289 -12.90 -1.29 -2.70
C LEU A 289 -12.57 -1.71 -1.27
N GLN A 290 -11.88 -2.84 -1.09
CA GLN A 290 -11.40 -3.29 0.21
C GLN A 290 -10.41 -2.29 0.81
N ALA A 291 -9.46 -1.80 0.02
CA ALA A 291 -8.50 -0.80 0.46
C ALA A 291 -9.19 0.54 0.80
N LEU A 292 -10.15 0.96 -0.03
CA LEU A 292 -10.98 2.13 0.20
C LEU A 292 -11.79 2.03 1.49
N GLY A 293 -12.32 0.84 1.81
CA GLY A 293 -13.13 0.64 3.02
C GLY A 293 -12.32 0.51 4.31
N LEU A 294 -11.06 0.07 4.25
CA LEU A 294 -10.37 -0.36 5.47
C LEU A 294 -9.14 0.46 5.88
N PHE A 295 -8.51 1.18 4.96
CA PHE A 295 -7.23 1.80 5.29
C PHE A 295 -7.36 2.84 6.41
N ALA A 296 -8.37 3.69 6.35
CA ALA A 296 -8.62 4.71 7.38
C ALA A 296 -9.12 4.14 8.71
N VAL A 297 -9.62 2.90 8.73
CA VAL A 297 -10.06 2.25 9.98
C VAL A 297 -8.92 2.14 10.98
N ASN A 298 -7.71 1.77 10.51
CA ASN A 298 -6.53 1.71 11.37
C ASN A 298 -6.20 3.06 11.99
N PHE A 299 -6.29 4.12 11.20
CA PHE A 299 -6.12 5.48 11.67
C PHE A 299 -7.16 5.85 12.75
N LEU A 300 -8.44 5.64 12.47
CA LEU A 300 -9.52 5.94 13.43
C LEU A 300 -9.37 5.16 14.74
N ILE A 301 -8.95 3.89 14.67
CA ILE A 301 -8.71 3.07 15.87
C ILE A 301 -7.53 3.60 16.69
N VAL A 302 -6.42 4.00 16.05
CA VAL A 302 -5.29 4.60 16.76
C VAL A 302 -5.72 5.87 17.49
N PHE A 303 -6.51 6.72 16.84
CA PHE A 303 -7.03 7.95 17.47
C PHE A 303 -8.04 7.65 18.56
N TYR A 304 -8.89 6.64 18.41
CA TYR A 304 -9.75 6.18 19.51
C TYR A 304 -8.90 5.72 20.72
N LEU A 305 -7.83 4.96 20.51
CA LEU A 305 -6.98 4.48 21.60
C LEU A 305 -6.25 5.62 22.32
N GLN A 306 -5.62 6.52 21.57
CA GLN A 306 -4.84 7.61 22.14
C GLN A 306 -5.72 8.78 22.59
N GLY A 307 -6.65 9.25 21.76
CA GLY A 307 -7.46 10.45 22.03
C GLY A 307 -8.65 10.19 22.95
N VAL A 308 -9.39 9.06 22.78
CA VAL A 308 -10.58 8.78 23.61
C VAL A 308 -10.23 7.96 24.85
N ARG A 309 -9.34 6.95 24.70
CA ARG A 309 -8.96 6.05 25.79
C ARG A 309 -7.74 6.54 26.59
N GLY A 310 -7.03 7.57 26.12
CA GLY A 310 -5.86 8.12 26.78
C GLY A 310 -4.67 7.15 26.86
N PHE A 311 -4.58 6.18 25.92
CA PHE A 311 -3.46 5.25 25.89
C PHE A 311 -2.19 5.97 25.44
N ASP A 312 -1.08 5.63 26.08
CA ASP A 312 0.23 6.00 25.55
C ASP A 312 0.47 5.30 24.19
N PRO A 313 1.38 5.81 23.38
CA PRO A 313 1.64 5.25 22.05
C PRO A 313 2.03 3.77 22.04
N LEU A 314 2.74 3.30 23.09
CA LEU A 314 3.14 1.89 23.18
C LEU A 314 1.94 0.98 23.50
N ALA A 315 1.09 1.36 24.42
CA ALA A 315 -0.14 0.61 24.74
C ALA A 315 -1.07 0.56 23.53
N ALA A 316 -1.22 1.68 22.79
CA ALA A 316 -1.98 1.73 21.56
C ALA A 316 -1.39 0.79 20.48
N ALA A 317 -0.06 0.75 20.34
CA ALA A 317 0.63 -0.13 19.40
C ALA A 317 0.41 -1.61 19.74
N LEU A 318 0.56 -1.99 21.03
CA LEU A 318 0.35 -3.35 21.50
C LEU A 318 -1.08 -3.82 21.25
N MET A 319 -2.05 -2.90 21.31
CA MET A 319 -3.44 -3.19 21.02
C MET A 319 -3.71 -3.55 19.55
N LEU A 320 -2.85 -3.13 18.62
CA LEU A 320 -2.95 -3.46 17.19
C LEU A 320 -2.31 -4.83 16.83
N ILE A 321 -1.55 -5.45 17.74
CA ILE A 321 -0.89 -6.74 17.49
C ILE A 321 -1.86 -7.85 17.06
N PRO A 322 -3.04 -8.04 17.68
CA PRO A 322 -3.97 -9.08 17.28
C PRO A 322 -4.37 -9.02 15.80
N LEU A 323 -4.55 -7.82 15.24
CA LEU A 323 -4.84 -7.63 13.80
C LEU A 323 -3.73 -8.22 12.93
N SER A 324 -2.48 -7.81 13.16
CA SER A 324 -1.35 -8.19 12.33
C SER A 324 -0.92 -9.64 12.54
N LEU A 325 -1.00 -10.12 13.79
CA LEU A 325 -0.65 -11.50 14.14
C LEU A 325 -1.60 -12.50 13.46
N VAL A 326 -2.90 -12.28 13.59
CA VAL A 326 -3.90 -13.16 12.96
C VAL A 326 -3.80 -13.11 11.44
N THR A 327 -3.62 -11.93 10.86
CA THR A 327 -3.37 -11.80 9.41
C THR A 327 -2.17 -12.62 8.97
N SER A 328 -1.05 -12.54 9.68
CA SER A 328 0.20 -13.26 9.33
C SER A 328 0.06 -14.77 9.40
N VAL A 329 -0.71 -15.29 10.37
CA VAL A 329 -0.95 -16.74 10.54
C VAL A 329 -1.95 -17.25 9.49
N VAL A 330 -2.99 -16.48 9.21
CA VAL A 330 -4.09 -16.91 8.33
C VAL A 330 -3.72 -16.78 6.84
N ALA A 331 -2.89 -15.80 6.47
CA ALA A 331 -2.59 -15.53 5.07
C ALA A 331 -1.96 -16.72 4.30
N PRO A 332 -0.96 -17.45 4.84
CA PRO A 332 -0.42 -18.63 4.17
C PRO A 332 -1.47 -19.76 4.03
N ALA A 333 -2.28 -19.99 5.06
CA ALA A 333 -3.33 -21.00 5.02
C ALA A 333 -4.40 -20.65 3.97
N SER A 334 -4.79 -19.39 3.89
CA SER A 334 -5.74 -18.91 2.88
C SER A 334 -5.21 -19.06 1.44
N GLY A 335 -3.91 -18.79 1.22
CA GLY A 335 -3.26 -19.06 -0.06
C GLY A 335 -3.39 -20.53 -0.47
N MET A 336 -3.03 -21.46 0.42
CA MET A 336 -3.15 -22.89 0.17
C MET A 336 -4.61 -23.33 -0.07
N ILE A 337 -5.56 -22.76 0.64
CA ILE A 337 -6.99 -23.03 0.44
C ILE A 337 -7.42 -22.50 -0.94
N ALA A 338 -7.01 -21.29 -1.29
CA ALA A 338 -7.31 -20.70 -2.60
C ALA A 338 -6.73 -21.56 -3.74
N ASP A 339 -5.56 -22.15 -3.57
CA ASP A 339 -4.96 -23.06 -4.55
C ASP A 339 -5.77 -24.36 -4.71
N ARG A 340 -6.45 -24.83 -3.67
CA ARG A 340 -7.22 -26.09 -3.73
C ARG A 340 -8.65 -25.92 -4.21
N ILE A 341 -9.40 -24.96 -3.62
CA ILE A 341 -10.83 -24.79 -3.87
C ILE A 341 -11.19 -23.57 -4.72
N GLY A 342 -10.20 -22.75 -5.12
CA GLY A 342 -10.39 -21.48 -5.83
C GLY A 342 -10.39 -20.29 -4.90
N ALA A 343 -9.87 -19.20 -5.41
CA ALA A 343 -9.72 -17.97 -4.63
C ALA A 343 -11.06 -17.25 -4.35
N ARG A 344 -12.12 -17.55 -5.11
CA ARG A 344 -13.45 -16.92 -4.98
C ARG A 344 -14.00 -17.03 -3.57
N ILE A 345 -14.03 -18.25 -3.00
CA ILE A 345 -14.64 -18.52 -1.70
C ILE A 345 -13.85 -17.84 -0.56
N PRO A 346 -12.54 -18.10 -0.38
CA PRO A 346 -11.80 -17.50 0.72
C PRO A 346 -11.74 -15.98 0.64
N ALA A 347 -11.62 -15.38 -0.55
CA ALA A 347 -11.63 -13.94 -0.69
C ALA A 347 -13.00 -13.32 -0.31
N THR A 348 -14.11 -13.92 -0.75
CA THR A 348 -15.46 -13.42 -0.41
C THR A 348 -15.74 -13.54 1.09
N ILE A 349 -15.41 -14.70 1.70
CA ILE A 349 -15.57 -14.91 3.14
C ILE A 349 -14.69 -13.92 3.92
N GLY A 350 -13.47 -13.67 3.48
CA GLY A 350 -12.58 -12.69 4.10
C GLY A 350 -13.17 -11.29 4.15
N LEU A 351 -13.78 -10.82 3.06
CA LEU A 351 -14.47 -9.52 3.00
C LEU A 351 -15.68 -9.46 3.93
N LEU A 352 -16.48 -10.54 3.99
CA LEU A 352 -17.62 -10.61 4.89
C LEU A 352 -17.18 -10.60 6.36
N ILE A 353 -16.12 -11.32 6.72
CA ILE A 353 -15.57 -11.31 8.08
C ILE A 353 -15.08 -9.89 8.44
N GLN A 354 -14.42 -9.18 7.53
CA GLN A 354 -14.02 -7.78 7.76
C GLN A 354 -15.26 -6.89 7.96
N GLY A 355 -16.33 -7.12 7.20
CA GLY A 355 -17.61 -6.42 7.39
C GLY A 355 -18.21 -6.68 8.77
N VAL A 356 -18.18 -7.93 9.26
CA VAL A 356 -18.64 -8.29 10.62
C VAL A 356 -17.75 -7.63 11.69
N ALA A 357 -16.43 -7.59 11.49
CA ALA A 357 -15.51 -6.91 12.41
C ALA A 357 -15.81 -5.41 12.50
N LEU A 358 -16.07 -4.75 11.37
CA LEU A 358 -16.49 -3.35 11.36
C LEU A 358 -17.83 -3.13 12.02
N TRP A 359 -18.82 -4.01 11.78
CA TRP A 359 -20.09 -3.97 12.47
C TRP A 359 -19.92 -4.13 13.99
N TRP A 360 -19.00 -4.99 14.45
CA TRP A 360 -18.62 -5.06 15.85
C TRP A 360 -18.08 -3.71 16.34
N PHE A 361 -17.21 -3.05 15.57
CA PHE A 361 -16.65 -1.75 15.93
C PHE A 361 -17.68 -0.61 15.92
N THR A 362 -18.81 -0.73 15.23
CA THR A 362 -19.90 0.27 15.37
C THR A 362 -20.58 0.26 16.74
N ARG A 363 -20.22 -0.68 17.63
CA ARG A 363 -20.75 -0.79 19.00
C ARG A 363 -19.75 -0.39 20.06
N ILE A 364 -18.51 -0.05 19.71
CA ILE A 364 -17.52 0.37 20.69
C ILE A 364 -17.90 1.71 21.30
N THR A 365 -17.62 1.83 22.62
CA THR A 365 -17.88 3.00 23.43
C THR A 365 -16.57 3.44 24.09
N PRO A 366 -16.47 4.62 24.71
CA PRO A 366 -15.28 5.00 25.47
C PRO A 366 -14.89 4.03 26.59
N THR A 367 -15.80 3.15 27.00
CA THR A 367 -15.62 2.18 28.09
C THR A 367 -15.49 0.73 27.63
N THR A 368 -15.48 0.45 26.34
CA THR A 368 -15.36 -0.90 25.77
C THR A 368 -14.11 -1.61 26.30
N SER A 369 -14.25 -2.91 26.65
CA SER A 369 -13.14 -3.68 27.22
C SER A 369 -12.01 -3.92 26.19
N MET A 370 -10.77 -4.07 26.68
CA MET A 370 -9.61 -4.38 25.83
C MET A 370 -9.76 -5.71 25.10
N VAL A 371 -10.42 -6.68 25.75
CA VAL A 371 -10.66 -8.01 25.16
C VAL A 371 -11.61 -7.90 23.98
N GLU A 372 -12.68 -7.13 24.10
CA GLU A 372 -13.62 -6.89 23.00
C GLU A 372 -12.96 -6.17 21.82
N LEU A 373 -12.14 -5.16 22.09
CA LEU A 373 -11.40 -4.43 21.08
C LEU A 373 -10.39 -5.34 20.37
N GLY A 374 -9.61 -6.10 21.15
CA GLY A 374 -8.66 -7.08 20.63
C GLY A 374 -9.30 -8.19 19.81
N ALA A 375 -10.47 -8.68 20.24
CA ALA A 375 -11.25 -9.67 19.48
C ALA A 375 -11.74 -9.12 18.14
N GLY A 376 -12.23 -7.87 18.10
CA GLY A 376 -12.63 -7.20 16.86
C GLY A 376 -11.44 -7.00 15.91
N LEU A 377 -10.26 -6.62 16.43
CA LEU A 377 -9.02 -6.50 15.65
C LEU A 377 -8.54 -7.85 15.12
N ALA A 378 -8.61 -8.91 15.93
CA ALA A 378 -8.28 -10.27 15.51
C ALA A 378 -9.22 -10.74 14.39
N LEU A 379 -10.53 -10.47 14.52
CA LEU A 379 -11.52 -10.79 13.50
C LEU A 379 -11.27 -10.03 12.19
N MET A 380 -10.88 -8.75 12.28
CA MET A 380 -10.47 -7.96 11.11
C MET A 380 -9.22 -8.56 10.46
N GLY A 381 -8.24 -8.98 11.25
CA GLY A 381 -7.03 -9.68 10.80
C GLY A 381 -7.33 -11.02 10.11
N LEU A 382 -8.27 -11.79 10.64
CA LEU A 382 -8.76 -13.04 10.04
C LEU A 382 -9.31 -12.79 8.62
N GLY A 383 -10.20 -11.81 8.48
CA GLY A 383 -10.78 -11.45 7.19
C GLY A 383 -9.73 -10.95 6.19
N GLY A 384 -8.78 -10.12 6.63
CA GLY A 384 -7.67 -9.61 5.80
C GLY A 384 -6.73 -10.71 5.33
N GLY A 385 -6.35 -11.61 6.24
CA GLY A 385 -5.52 -12.78 5.95
C GLY A 385 -6.19 -13.75 4.97
N MET A 386 -7.51 -13.86 5.00
CA MET A 386 -8.27 -14.66 4.02
C MET A 386 -8.39 -13.97 2.66
N PHE A 387 -8.63 -12.68 2.64
CA PHE A 387 -8.89 -11.95 1.38
C PHE A 387 -7.63 -11.75 0.56
N PHE A 388 -6.58 -11.20 1.17
CA PHE A 388 -5.45 -10.63 0.44
C PHE A 388 -4.71 -11.63 -0.46
N PRO A 389 -4.20 -12.79 0.05
CA PRO A 389 -3.46 -13.74 -0.78
C PRO A 389 -4.37 -14.41 -1.82
N ALA A 390 -5.59 -14.77 -1.44
CA ALA A 390 -6.54 -15.39 -2.34
C ALA A 390 -6.90 -14.46 -3.53
N ASN A 391 -7.19 -13.18 -3.25
CA ASN A 391 -7.55 -12.22 -4.28
C ASN A 391 -6.37 -11.88 -5.20
N THR A 392 -5.15 -11.75 -4.64
CA THR A 392 -3.93 -11.51 -5.42
C THR A 392 -3.60 -12.69 -6.32
N SER A 393 -3.70 -13.92 -5.81
CA SER A 393 -3.52 -15.15 -6.59
C SER A 393 -4.50 -15.20 -7.76
N ALA A 394 -5.80 -14.92 -7.53
CA ALA A 394 -6.80 -14.89 -8.58
C ALA A 394 -6.47 -13.87 -9.68
N ALA A 395 -6.07 -12.65 -9.30
CA ALA A 395 -5.69 -11.62 -10.25
C ALA A 395 -4.47 -12.06 -11.10
N MET A 396 -3.42 -12.57 -10.45
CA MET A 396 -2.19 -12.96 -11.14
C MET A 396 -2.38 -14.19 -12.02
N ASN A 397 -3.14 -15.18 -11.56
CA ASN A 397 -3.42 -16.40 -12.34
C ASN A 397 -4.29 -16.14 -13.57
N SER A 398 -5.08 -15.07 -13.57
CA SER A 398 -5.94 -14.70 -14.70
C SER A 398 -5.25 -13.77 -15.72
N ALA A 399 -4.04 -13.30 -15.42
CA ALA A 399 -3.25 -12.44 -16.32
C ALA A 399 -2.33 -13.28 -17.22
N PRO A 400 -2.10 -12.87 -18.48
CA PRO A 400 -1.13 -13.54 -19.37
C PRO A 400 0.29 -13.51 -18.78
N LYS A 401 1.04 -14.61 -18.92
CA LYS A 401 2.41 -14.74 -18.34
C LYS A 401 3.35 -13.60 -18.77
N GLN A 402 3.20 -13.11 -20.01
CA GLN A 402 4.01 -12.02 -20.57
C GLN A 402 3.69 -10.65 -19.96
N ARG A 403 2.50 -10.51 -19.34
CA ARG A 403 1.97 -9.24 -18.80
C ARG A 403 1.83 -9.21 -17.28
N LEU A 404 2.42 -10.18 -16.58
CA LEU A 404 2.32 -10.27 -15.11
C LEU A 404 2.85 -9.02 -14.40
N GLY A 405 3.89 -8.37 -14.94
CA GLY A 405 4.43 -7.12 -14.37
C GLY A 405 3.40 -5.99 -14.44
N ILE A 406 2.77 -5.78 -15.61
CA ILE A 406 1.71 -4.77 -15.81
C ILE A 406 0.50 -5.10 -14.93
N ALA A 407 0.10 -6.38 -14.87
CA ALA A 407 -1.03 -6.82 -14.08
C ALA A 407 -0.82 -6.58 -12.57
N SER A 408 0.36 -6.91 -12.04
CA SER A 408 0.70 -6.66 -10.63
C SER A 408 0.81 -5.16 -10.32
N GLY A 409 1.40 -4.37 -11.22
CA GLY A 409 1.48 -2.92 -11.11
C GLY A 409 0.09 -2.27 -11.08
N THR A 410 -0.80 -2.67 -11.98
CA THR A 410 -2.20 -2.20 -12.02
C THR A 410 -2.95 -2.53 -10.74
N LEU A 411 -2.85 -3.78 -10.24
CA LEU A 411 -3.47 -4.20 -8.99
C LEU A 411 -2.95 -3.36 -7.80
N ALA A 412 -1.63 -3.18 -7.72
CA ALA A 412 -1.00 -2.39 -6.66
C ALA A 412 -1.43 -0.92 -6.71
N THR A 413 -1.44 -0.31 -7.91
CA THR A 413 -1.81 1.10 -8.09
C THR A 413 -3.26 1.36 -7.72
N LEU A 414 -4.21 0.54 -8.21
CA LEU A 414 -5.63 0.73 -7.90
C LEU A 414 -5.93 0.47 -6.42
N ARG A 415 -5.27 -0.52 -5.80
CA ARG A 415 -5.35 -0.72 -4.35
C ARG A 415 -4.82 0.49 -3.59
N GLN A 416 -3.69 1.05 -4.00
CA GLN A 416 -3.09 2.21 -3.36
C GLN A 416 -3.94 3.48 -3.54
N ALA A 417 -4.55 3.67 -4.72
CA ALA A 417 -5.54 4.72 -4.95
C ALA A 417 -6.74 4.57 -4.00
N GLY A 418 -7.23 3.35 -3.79
CA GLY A 418 -8.25 3.06 -2.78
C GLY A 418 -7.82 3.44 -1.36
N MET A 419 -6.57 3.12 -0.97
CA MET A 419 -6.03 3.48 0.35
C MET A 419 -6.00 5.00 0.57
N VAL A 420 -5.50 5.75 -0.39
CA VAL A 420 -5.43 7.23 -0.29
C VAL A 420 -6.83 7.84 -0.21
N THR A 421 -7.74 7.39 -1.08
CA THR A 421 -9.14 7.86 -1.08
C THR A 421 -9.87 7.48 0.21
N SER A 422 -9.52 6.35 0.84
CA SER A 422 -10.06 5.92 2.13
C SER A 422 -9.85 6.95 3.23
N PHE A 423 -8.66 7.51 3.32
CA PHE A 423 -8.35 8.56 4.30
C PHE A 423 -9.23 9.79 4.11
N ALA A 424 -9.27 10.32 2.89
CA ALA A 424 -10.04 11.51 2.57
C ALA A 424 -11.55 11.30 2.81
N LEU A 425 -12.08 10.14 2.39
CA LEU A 425 -13.48 9.79 2.59
C LEU A 425 -13.85 9.66 4.07
N SER A 426 -13.04 8.93 4.83
CA SER A 426 -13.32 8.70 6.26
C SER A 426 -13.23 9.98 7.08
N LEU A 427 -12.28 10.86 6.72
CA LEU A 427 -12.19 12.18 7.32
C LEU A 427 -13.41 13.04 6.99
N ALA A 428 -13.84 13.06 5.72
CA ALA A 428 -15.04 13.77 5.29
C ALA A 428 -16.29 13.33 6.05
N VAL A 429 -16.44 12.02 6.26
CA VAL A 429 -17.58 11.45 7.02
C VAL A 429 -17.46 11.76 8.51
N ALA A 430 -16.29 11.60 9.11
CA ALA A 430 -16.07 11.88 10.53
C ALA A 430 -16.22 13.38 10.87
N ALA A 431 -15.69 14.26 10.01
CA ALA A 431 -15.78 15.71 10.21
C ALA A 431 -17.22 16.25 10.06
N GLY A 432 -18.06 15.60 9.25
CA GLY A 432 -19.47 15.96 9.16
C GLY A 432 -20.27 15.78 10.47
N SER A 433 -19.71 15.06 11.43
CA SER A 433 -20.34 14.73 12.71
C SER A 433 -19.78 15.53 13.90
N LEU A 434 -18.69 16.29 13.71
CA LEU A 434 -17.91 16.94 14.81
C LEU A 434 -17.61 18.42 14.52
N PRO A 435 -17.78 19.30 15.51
CA PRO A 435 -17.19 20.64 15.48
C PRO A 435 -15.66 20.53 15.39
N ARG A 436 -15.01 21.45 14.65
CA ARG A 436 -13.55 21.46 14.41
C ARG A 436 -12.72 21.54 15.70
N ASP A 437 -13.14 22.38 16.62
CA ASP A 437 -12.50 22.58 17.92
C ASP A 437 -12.47 21.29 18.75
N VAL A 438 -13.54 20.52 18.69
CA VAL A 438 -13.65 19.20 19.34
C VAL A 438 -12.70 18.19 18.71
N MET A 439 -12.61 18.20 17.39
CA MET A 439 -11.72 17.31 16.67
C MET A 439 -10.25 17.61 17.01
N MET A 440 -9.86 18.90 17.03
CA MET A 440 -8.53 19.34 17.45
C MET A 440 -8.19 18.92 18.87
N GLN A 441 -9.10 19.08 19.82
CA GLN A 441 -8.89 18.67 21.21
C GLN A 441 -8.70 17.17 21.39
N LEU A 442 -9.44 16.34 20.64
CA LEU A 442 -9.29 14.88 20.62
C LEU A 442 -7.94 14.44 20.06
N PHE A 443 -7.44 15.15 19.06
CA PHE A 443 -6.16 14.83 18.42
C PHE A 443 -4.95 15.24 19.27
N VAL A 444 -5.05 16.32 20.04
CA VAL A 444 -3.96 16.81 20.89
C VAL A 444 -3.66 15.85 22.05
N GLY A 445 -4.62 14.99 22.46
CA GLY A 445 -4.38 13.87 23.36
C GLY A 445 -3.81 14.18 24.75
N ASN A 446 -3.43 15.42 25.02
CA ASN A 446 -2.79 15.82 26.26
C ASN A 446 -3.83 16.22 27.31
N ASN A 447 -4.11 15.30 28.27
CA ASN A 447 -4.66 15.58 29.63
C ASN A 447 -5.77 16.64 29.77
N VAL A 448 -6.35 17.08 28.65
CA VAL A 448 -7.58 17.86 28.73
C VAL A 448 -8.66 16.82 29.03
N THR A 449 -9.21 16.87 30.21
CA THR A 449 -10.45 16.16 30.56
C THR A 449 -11.54 16.68 29.63
N LEU A 450 -11.55 16.14 28.41
CA LEU A 450 -12.63 16.38 27.47
C LEU A 450 -13.91 15.93 28.15
N GLY A 451 -14.88 16.82 28.27
CA GLY A 451 -16.20 16.42 28.75
C GLY A 451 -16.72 15.22 27.96
N SER A 452 -17.63 14.46 28.53
CA SER A 452 -18.20 13.26 27.90
C SER A 452 -18.79 13.50 26.50
N ALA A 453 -19.23 14.71 26.19
CA ALA A 453 -19.87 15.08 24.92
C ALA A 453 -18.93 15.06 23.70
N PRO A 454 -17.71 15.64 23.72
CA PRO A 454 -16.75 15.54 22.62
C PRO A 454 -16.31 14.10 22.31
N MET A 455 -16.05 13.30 23.35
CA MET A 455 -15.65 11.89 23.16
C MET A 455 -16.77 11.08 22.51
N GLN A 456 -18.01 11.27 22.92
CA GLN A 456 -19.18 10.61 22.32
C GLN A 456 -19.36 11.05 20.87
N ALA A 457 -19.22 12.32 20.57
CA ALA A 457 -19.34 12.84 19.20
C ALA A 457 -18.28 12.23 18.25
N PHE A 458 -17.02 12.08 18.71
CA PHE A 458 -15.99 11.37 17.92
C PHE A 458 -16.36 9.91 17.66
N VAL A 459 -16.82 9.20 18.68
CA VAL A 459 -17.24 7.80 18.55
C VAL A 459 -18.40 7.67 17.55
N VAL A 460 -19.35 8.60 17.56
CA VAL A 460 -20.46 8.63 16.59
C VAL A 460 -19.95 8.86 15.16
N GLY A 461 -19.03 9.84 14.98
CA GLY A 461 -18.39 10.10 13.68
C GLY A 461 -17.61 8.88 13.15
N MET A 462 -16.87 8.22 14.04
CA MET A 462 -16.15 6.99 13.72
C MET A 462 -17.11 5.84 13.33
N HIS A 463 -18.23 5.67 14.05
CA HIS A 463 -19.25 4.69 13.67
C HIS A 463 -19.83 4.98 12.28
N SER A 464 -20.08 6.25 11.95
CA SER A 464 -20.56 6.65 10.61
C SER A 464 -19.56 6.26 9.51
N ALA A 465 -18.26 6.48 9.73
CA ALA A 465 -17.20 6.04 8.82
C ALA A 465 -17.16 4.51 8.68
N PHE A 466 -17.36 3.76 9.77
CA PHE A 466 -17.42 2.29 9.73
C PHE A 466 -18.62 1.78 8.95
N TRP A 467 -19.79 2.43 9.05
CA TRP A 467 -20.95 2.06 8.22
C TRP A 467 -20.68 2.24 6.73
N VAL A 468 -20.05 3.34 6.32
CA VAL A 468 -19.62 3.53 4.92
C VAL A 468 -18.65 2.43 4.50
N SER A 469 -17.68 2.09 5.35
CA SER A 469 -16.72 1.01 5.11
C SER A 469 -17.41 -0.36 4.97
N ILE A 470 -18.41 -0.66 5.79
CA ILE A 470 -19.23 -1.90 5.69
C ILE A 470 -19.91 -1.98 4.32
N VAL A 471 -20.54 -0.91 3.87
CA VAL A 471 -21.20 -0.87 2.56
C VAL A 471 -20.18 -1.15 1.45
N LEU A 472 -19.01 -0.52 1.48
CA LEU A 472 -17.94 -0.76 0.50
C LEU A 472 -17.46 -2.22 0.50
N LEU A 473 -17.31 -2.83 1.69
CA LEU A 473 -16.89 -4.23 1.80
C LEU A 473 -17.98 -5.20 1.31
N LEU A 474 -19.26 -4.91 1.54
CA LEU A 474 -20.36 -5.70 0.99
C LEU A 474 -20.40 -5.63 -0.53
N PHE A 475 -20.17 -4.46 -1.13
CA PHE A 475 -20.00 -4.32 -2.57
C PHE A 475 -18.77 -5.11 -3.07
N ALA A 476 -17.64 -5.02 -2.39
CA ALA A 476 -16.45 -5.79 -2.72
C ALA A 476 -16.73 -7.31 -2.64
N ALA A 477 -17.46 -7.76 -1.62
CA ALA A 477 -17.84 -9.17 -1.45
C ALA A 477 -18.78 -9.64 -2.56
N ALA A 478 -19.77 -8.84 -2.92
CA ALA A 478 -20.68 -9.13 -4.03
C ALA A 478 -19.92 -9.26 -5.35
N ILE A 479 -19.00 -8.33 -5.65
CA ILE A 479 -18.15 -8.37 -6.84
C ILE A 479 -17.24 -9.60 -6.81
N SER A 480 -16.60 -9.90 -5.67
CA SER A 480 -15.78 -11.09 -5.49
C SER A 480 -16.59 -12.37 -5.71
N MET A 481 -17.84 -12.41 -5.27
CA MET A 481 -18.73 -13.57 -5.45
C MET A 481 -19.14 -13.79 -6.91
N VAL A 482 -19.29 -12.72 -7.70
CA VAL A 482 -19.76 -12.77 -9.10
C VAL A 482 -18.61 -12.95 -10.10
N ARG A 483 -17.33 -12.86 -9.67
CA ARG A 483 -16.17 -12.89 -10.56
C ARG A 483 -16.01 -14.14 -11.45
N GLY A 484 -16.71 -15.23 -11.16
CA GLY A 484 -16.64 -16.47 -11.90
C GLY A 484 -15.65 -17.50 -11.35
N LYS A 485 -15.52 -18.63 -12.01
CA LYS A 485 -14.54 -19.68 -11.68
C LYS A 485 -13.24 -19.42 -12.44
N GLU A 486 -12.12 -19.63 -11.79
CA GLU A 486 -10.80 -19.62 -12.42
C GLU A 486 -10.70 -20.79 -13.40
N ASP A 487 -10.25 -20.54 -14.65
CA ASP A 487 -10.05 -21.60 -15.63
C ASP A 487 -8.71 -22.32 -15.39
N ARG A 488 -8.74 -23.27 -14.48
CA ARG A 488 -7.57 -24.07 -14.07
C ARG A 488 -7.20 -25.16 -15.09
N ARG A 489 -8.16 -25.60 -15.92
CA ARG A 489 -7.90 -26.64 -16.90
C ARG A 489 -7.06 -26.13 -18.08
N GLY A 490 -7.30 -24.90 -18.49
CA GLY A 490 -6.48 -24.25 -19.52
C GLY A 490 -5.04 -24.00 -19.08
N GLN A 491 -4.82 -23.69 -17.79
CA GLN A 491 -3.48 -23.46 -17.24
C GLN A 491 -2.68 -24.76 -17.11
N ALA A 492 -3.27 -25.84 -16.62
CA ALA A 492 -2.62 -27.15 -16.54
C ALA A 492 -2.26 -27.71 -17.92
N ALA A 493 -3.08 -27.45 -18.94
CA ALA A 493 -2.80 -27.85 -20.32
C ALA A 493 -1.65 -27.04 -20.95
N LEU A 494 -1.54 -25.74 -20.61
CA LEU A 494 -0.43 -24.87 -21.06
C LEU A 494 0.90 -25.15 -20.32
N GLU A 495 0.86 -25.71 -19.11
CA GLU A 495 2.05 -26.15 -18.38
C GLU A 495 2.59 -27.51 -18.88
N GLN A 496 1.74 -28.33 -19.49
CA GLN A 496 2.09 -29.63 -20.04
C GLN A 496 2.45 -29.57 -21.52
N ALA A 497 2.24 -28.47 -22.24
CA ALA A 497 2.69 -28.28 -23.58
C ALA A 497 4.22 -28.24 -23.66
N PRO A 498 4.88 -29.10 -24.44
CA PRO A 498 6.33 -29.04 -24.61
C PRO A 498 6.72 -27.67 -25.17
N ALA A 499 7.80 -27.11 -24.60
CA ALA A 499 8.39 -25.88 -25.14
C ALA A 499 8.98 -26.20 -26.51
N GLU A 500 8.29 -25.78 -27.58
CA GLU A 500 8.83 -25.73 -28.94
C GLU A 500 9.91 -24.67 -29.09
#